data_e32986cbb004c0897641777ccdaf2e17
#
_entry.id   e32986cbb004c0897641777ccdaf2e17
#
_cell.length_a   1.000
_cell.length_b   1.000
_cell.length_c   1.000
_cell.angle_alpha   90.00
_cell.angle_beta   90.00
_cell.angle_gamma   90.00
#
_symmetry.space_group_name_H-M   'P 1'
#
loop_
_entity.id
_entity.type
_entity.pdbx_description
1 polymer ?
#
loop_
_entity_poly.entity_id
_entity_poly.type
_entity_poly.pdbx_seq_one_letter_code
_entity_poly.pdbx_strand_id
1 'polypeptide(L)'
;MNRRRFITNSILGAASIAATTSGASLLTSCASAEKKIVVPSPELRLSFQEGTAPGESLNEKLDYMENLGIVGFEPGGRNLAARVSEFQQALSGRNIKVSAICAGFDGFILAEDPAVKAQFDSTMRDIIAAAGELGSTGVIMVPAFNGQKPCKPHT
;
A
#
# COMPACT_ATOMS: atom_id res chain seq x y z
N MET A 1 5.95 28.23 6.04
CA MET A 1 4.79 28.37 6.94
C MET A 1 4.66 27.10 7.78
N ASN A 2 4.70 27.17 9.11
CA ASN A 2 4.81 25.99 9.97
C ASN A 2 3.40 25.36 10.18
N ARG A 3 3.24 24.05 9.96
CA ARG A 3 1.95 23.32 10.06
C ARG A 3 1.18 23.58 11.34
N ARG A 4 1.86 23.76 12.45
CA ARG A 4 1.22 24.09 13.76
C ARG A 4 0.54 25.46 13.75
N ARG A 5 1.10 26.47 13.08
CA ARG A 5 0.49 27.80 12.98
C ARG A 5 -0.76 27.83 12.08
N PHE A 6 -0.80 26.96 11.06
CA PHE A 6 -1.97 26.85 10.20
C PHE A 6 -3.18 26.32 10.96
N ILE A 7 -2.99 25.27 11.78
CA ILE A 7 -4.08 24.68 12.56
C ILE A 7 -4.59 25.65 13.64
N THR A 8 -3.70 26.37 14.34
CA THR A 8 -4.09 27.34 15.37
C THR A 8 -4.87 28.53 14.79
N ASN A 9 -4.49 29.02 13.63
CA ASN A 9 -5.20 30.13 12.98
C ASN A 9 -6.56 29.72 12.39
N SER A 10 -6.75 28.46 12.02
CA SER A 10 -8.04 27.96 11.53
C SER A 10 -9.08 27.81 12.66
N ILE A 11 -8.63 27.55 13.89
CA ILE A 11 -9.51 27.44 15.06
C ILE A 11 -9.93 28.83 15.58
N LEU A 12 -9.06 29.83 15.50
CA LEU A 12 -9.36 31.20 15.91
C LEU A 12 -10.28 31.97 14.95
N GLY A 13 -10.35 31.55 13.70
CA GLY A 13 -11.25 32.15 12.69
C GLY A 13 -12.73 31.81 12.87
N ALA A 14 -13.05 30.77 13.62
CA ALA A 14 -14.43 30.32 13.84
C ALA A 14 -15.13 30.98 15.05
N ALA A 15 -14.39 31.72 15.90
CA ALA A 15 -14.91 32.29 17.13
C ALA A 15 -15.32 33.78 17.08
N SER A 16 -15.21 34.45 15.94
CA SER A 16 -15.36 35.89 15.82
C SER A 16 -16.64 36.39 15.13
N ILE A 17 -17.68 35.57 14.97
CA ILE A 17 -18.96 36.00 14.36
C ILE A 17 -20.12 35.90 15.40
N ALA A 18 -19.90 36.30 16.62
CA ALA A 18 -20.99 36.36 17.59
C ALA A 18 -20.83 37.55 18.52
N ALA A 19 -20.85 38.76 17.97
CA ALA A 19 -21.20 39.98 18.77
C ALA A 19 -21.45 41.14 17.82
N THR A 20 -22.69 41.32 17.36
CA THR A 20 -23.40 42.59 17.21
C THR A 20 -24.71 42.34 16.46
N THR A 21 -25.82 42.28 17.16
CA THR A 21 -27.01 43.10 16.87
C THR A 21 -28.12 42.76 17.86
N SER A 22 -28.50 43.78 18.64
CA SER A 22 -29.69 43.81 19.49
C SER A 22 -30.91 43.84 18.59
N GLY A 23 -31.84 42.90 18.76
CA GLY A 23 -33.12 42.91 18.05
C GLY A 23 -33.93 41.66 18.44
N ALA A 24 -35.02 41.92 19.15
CA ALA A 24 -35.89 40.93 19.76
C ALA A 24 -36.56 39.98 18.76
N SER A 25 -36.85 38.79 19.26
CA SER A 25 -37.92 37.86 18.88
C SER A 25 -37.65 36.81 17.82
N LEU A 26 -37.96 35.63 18.31
CA LEU A 26 -38.19 34.33 17.67
C LEU A 26 -36.98 33.35 17.76
N LEU A 27 -36.72 32.95 18.99
CA LEU A 27 -35.99 31.71 19.24
C LEU A 27 -36.90 30.53 18.92
N THR A 28 -37.09 30.25 17.62
CA THR A 28 -37.43 28.91 17.19
C THR A 28 -36.11 28.15 17.22
N SER A 29 -35.86 27.52 18.34
CA SER A 29 -34.77 26.58 18.50
C SER A 29 -34.97 25.43 17.49
N CYS A 30 -34.38 25.57 16.29
CA CYS A 30 -34.04 24.42 15.50
C CYS A 30 -32.92 23.74 16.29
N ALA A 31 -33.31 22.83 17.18
CA ALA A 31 -32.41 21.80 17.66
C ALA A 31 -32.04 20.97 16.43
N SER A 32 -31.04 21.45 15.68
CA SER A 32 -30.34 20.64 14.71
C SER A 32 -29.75 19.50 15.52
N ALA A 33 -30.42 18.36 15.50
CA ALA A 33 -29.83 17.14 16.01
C ALA A 33 -28.49 16.99 15.30
N GLU A 34 -27.41 17.30 15.99
CA GLU A 34 -26.07 17.05 15.51
C GLU A 34 -26.01 15.57 15.16
N LYS A 35 -26.11 15.30 13.87
CA LYS A 35 -25.95 13.97 13.34
C LYS A 35 -24.52 13.59 13.65
N LYS A 36 -24.29 12.91 14.77
CA LYS A 36 -22.98 12.43 15.20
C LYS A 36 -22.47 11.55 14.04
N ILE A 37 -21.59 12.10 13.23
CA ILE A 37 -20.94 11.34 12.16
C ILE A 37 -20.09 10.30 12.88
N VAL A 38 -20.60 9.08 12.98
CA VAL A 38 -19.83 7.95 13.46
C VAL A 38 -18.83 7.63 12.34
N VAL A 39 -17.64 8.18 12.45
CA VAL A 39 -16.52 7.76 11.59
C VAL A 39 -16.16 6.36 12.03
N PRO A 40 -16.32 5.34 11.17
CA PRO A 40 -15.91 4.00 11.53
C PRO A 40 -14.43 4.00 11.87
N SER A 41 -14.07 3.33 12.97
CA SER A 41 -12.66 3.16 13.34
C SER A 41 -11.94 2.47 12.19
N PRO A 42 -10.79 2.97 11.72
CA PRO A 42 -10.04 2.34 10.66
C PRO A 42 -9.60 0.94 11.10
N GLU A 43 -9.93 -0.05 10.32
CA GLU A 43 -9.46 -1.42 10.49
C GLU A 43 -8.07 -1.53 9.86
N LEU A 44 -7.06 -1.85 10.67
CA LEU A 44 -5.70 -2.11 10.18
C LEU A 44 -5.62 -3.54 9.65
N ARG A 45 -5.32 -3.67 8.38
CA ARG A 45 -5.06 -4.96 7.73
C ARG A 45 -3.55 -5.14 7.55
N LEU A 46 -3.01 -6.16 8.19
CA LEU A 46 -1.58 -6.44 8.15
C LEU A 46 -1.24 -7.38 6.99
N SER A 47 -0.10 -7.14 6.38
CA SER A 47 0.52 -7.97 5.36
C SER A 47 1.93 -8.38 5.79
N PHE A 48 2.36 -9.54 5.34
CA PHE A 48 3.68 -10.09 5.69
C PHE A 48 4.40 -10.56 4.43
N GLN A 49 5.70 -10.30 4.38
CA GLN A 49 6.54 -10.80 3.29
C GLN A 49 6.85 -12.27 3.46
N GLU A 50 6.87 -13.02 2.35
CA GLU A 50 7.20 -14.43 2.34
C GLU A 50 8.54 -14.76 3.03
N GLY A 51 9.55 -13.90 2.80
CA GLY A 51 10.90 -14.09 3.33
C GLY A 51 11.05 -13.82 4.83
N THR A 52 10.06 -13.17 5.44
CA THR A 52 10.10 -12.80 6.88
C THR A 52 9.23 -13.69 7.74
N ALA A 53 8.28 -14.43 7.15
CA ALA A 53 7.44 -15.36 7.88
C ALA A 53 8.22 -16.60 8.31
N PRO A 54 8.09 -17.04 9.58
CA PRO A 54 8.64 -18.31 10.05
C PRO A 54 7.98 -19.50 9.34
N GLY A 55 8.75 -20.55 9.10
CA GLY A 55 8.32 -21.80 8.47
C GLY A 55 9.26 -22.22 7.35
N GLU A 56 9.38 -23.51 7.12
CA GLU A 56 10.20 -24.11 6.08
C GLU A 56 9.43 -24.19 4.74
N SER A 57 8.14 -24.45 4.81
CA SER A 57 7.24 -24.52 3.66
C SER A 57 6.34 -23.29 3.54
N LEU A 58 5.80 -23.06 2.34
CA LEU A 58 4.82 -21.98 2.10
C LEU A 58 3.59 -22.15 3.00
N ASN A 59 3.08 -23.37 3.17
CA ASN A 59 1.91 -23.62 4.00
C ASN A 59 2.18 -23.28 5.48
N GLU A 60 3.32 -23.68 6.04
CA GLU A 60 3.68 -23.31 7.42
C GLU A 60 3.75 -21.80 7.63
N LYS A 61 4.29 -21.07 6.64
CA LYS A 61 4.33 -19.61 6.69
C LYS A 61 2.93 -19.01 6.66
N LEU A 62 2.05 -19.52 5.81
CA LEU A 62 0.67 -19.06 5.74
C LEU A 62 -0.12 -19.42 7.01
N ASP A 63 0.08 -20.60 7.60
CA ASP A 63 -0.52 -21.01 8.87
C ASP A 63 -0.08 -20.07 10.00
N TYR A 64 1.20 -19.72 10.04
CA TYR A 64 1.71 -18.73 11.00
C TYR A 64 1.04 -17.37 10.84
N MET A 65 0.90 -16.90 9.61
CA MET A 65 0.24 -15.62 9.32
C MET A 65 -1.23 -15.64 9.74
N GLU A 66 -1.98 -16.71 9.44
CA GLU A 66 -3.39 -16.85 9.83
C GLU A 66 -3.56 -16.84 11.34
N ASN A 67 -2.69 -17.53 12.08
CA ASN A 67 -2.70 -17.54 13.53
C ASN A 67 -2.48 -16.15 14.16
N LEU A 68 -1.83 -15.24 13.45
CA LEU A 68 -1.65 -13.84 13.86
C LEU A 68 -2.75 -12.90 13.34
N GLY A 69 -3.74 -13.41 12.61
CA GLY A 69 -4.78 -12.58 12.00
C GLY A 69 -4.28 -11.73 10.83
N ILE A 70 -3.16 -12.11 10.21
CA ILE A 70 -2.62 -11.43 9.03
C ILE A 70 -3.46 -11.85 7.82
N VAL A 71 -3.88 -10.87 7.03
CA VAL A 71 -4.76 -11.07 5.88
C VAL A 71 -4.09 -10.78 4.54
N GLY A 72 -2.88 -10.25 4.56
CA GLY A 72 -2.07 -9.92 3.38
C GLY A 72 -0.81 -10.77 3.30
N PHE A 73 -0.46 -11.19 2.09
CA PHE A 73 0.75 -11.93 1.78
C PHE A 73 1.50 -11.22 0.65
N GLU A 74 2.80 -11.02 0.81
CA GLU A 74 3.67 -10.38 -0.16
C GLU A 74 4.76 -11.38 -0.61
N PRO A 75 4.52 -12.13 -1.69
CA PRO A 75 5.53 -13.04 -2.25
C PRO A 75 6.63 -12.28 -2.98
N GLY A 76 7.80 -12.92 -3.08
CA GLY A 76 8.89 -12.45 -3.89
C GLY A 76 8.61 -12.64 -5.38
N GLY A 77 8.96 -11.64 -6.20
CA GLY A 77 8.73 -11.66 -7.64
C GLY A 77 9.71 -12.52 -8.45
N ARG A 78 10.80 -12.99 -7.84
CA ARG A 78 11.76 -13.85 -8.54
C ARG A 78 11.11 -15.21 -8.88
N ASN A 79 11.14 -15.56 -10.16
CA ASN A 79 10.50 -16.77 -10.70
C ASN A 79 8.98 -16.85 -10.39
N LEU A 80 8.32 -15.72 -10.22
CA LEU A 80 6.91 -15.65 -9.80
C LEU A 80 5.99 -16.43 -10.76
N ALA A 81 6.18 -16.27 -12.07
CA ALA A 81 5.37 -16.95 -13.09
C ALA A 81 5.36 -18.47 -12.93
N ALA A 82 6.49 -19.06 -12.57
CA ALA A 82 6.60 -20.50 -12.32
C ALA A 82 5.92 -20.95 -11.01
N ARG A 83 5.63 -20.01 -10.12
CA ARG A 83 5.06 -20.28 -8.78
C ARG A 83 3.58 -19.91 -8.66
N VAL A 84 2.96 -19.37 -9.70
CA VAL A 84 1.56 -18.94 -9.67
C VAL A 84 0.63 -20.07 -9.18
N SER A 85 0.76 -21.26 -9.76
CA SER A 85 -0.08 -22.40 -9.36
C SER A 85 0.15 -22.84 -7.91
N GLU A 86 1.41 -22.79 -7.42
CA GLU A 86 1.76 -23.07 -6.02
C GLU A 86 1.03 -22.11 -5.09
N PHE A 87 1.09 -20.81 -5.38
CA PHE A 87 0.43 -19.80 -4.56
C PHE A 87 -1.08 -19.89 -4.62
N GLN A 88 -1.66 -20.09 -5.79
CA GLN A 88 -3.10 -20.27 -5.96
C GLN A 88 -3.61 -21.48 -5.14
N GLN A 89 -2.89 -22.59 -5.18
CA GLN A 89 -3.23 -23.77 -4.40
C GLN A 89 -3.08 -23.52 -2.89
N ALA A 90 -1.96 -22.96 -2.45
CA ALA A 90 -1.69 -22.72 -1.04
C ALA A 90 -2.64 -21.70 -0.42
N LEU A 91 -3.10 -20.70 -1.17
CA LEU A 91 -4.04 -19.66 -0.73
C LEU A 91 -5.51 -20.06 -0.85
N SER A 92 -5.79 -21.21 -1.50
CA SER A 92 -7.16 -21.67 -1.69
C SER A 92 -7.83 -21.98 -0.35
N GLY A 93 -9.01 -21.39 -0.12
CA GLY A 93 -9.75 -21.55 1.13
C GLY A 93 -9.25 -20.73 2.32
N ARG A 94 -8.13 -20.02 2.19
CA ARG A 94 -7.58 -19.15 3.24
C ARG A 94 -8.15 -17.74 3.18
N ASN A 95 -8.15 -17.05 4.32
CA ASN A 95 -8.53 -15.64 4.40
C ASN A 95 -7.36 -14.69 4.05
N ILE A 96 -6.23 -15.21 3.60
CA ILE A 96 -5.07 -14.47 3.16
C ILE A 96 -5.18 -14.19 1.66
N LYS A 97 -4.86 -12.97 1.23
CA LYS A 97 -4.78 -12.55 -0.18
C LYS A 97 -3.40 -12.02 -0.51
N VAL A 98 -3.01 -12.13 -1.76
CA VAL A 98 -1.78 -11.47 -2.23
C VAL A 98 -2.02 -9.95 -2.19
N SER A 99 -1.27 -9.26 -1.34
CA SER A 99 -1.38 -7.80 -1.16
C SER A 99 -0.56 -7.03 -2.17
N ALA A 100 0.69 -7.45 -2.38
CA ALA A 100 1.61 -6.87 -3.33
C ALA A 100 2.66 -7.92 -3.72
N ILE A 101 3.43 -7.66 -4.76
CA ILE A 101 4.59 -8.46 -5.15
C ILE A 101 5.85 -7.63 -4.95
N CYS A 102 6.81 -8.10 -4.17
CA CYS A 102 8.14 -7.49 -4.12
C CYS A 102 8.94 -7.92 -5.35
N ALA A 103 9.06 -7.06 -6.35
CA ALA A 103 9.66 -7.41 -7.63
C ALA A 103 11.12 -7.88 -7.49
N GLY A 104 11.42 -9.05 -8.02
CA GLY A 104 12.75 -9.65 -8.10
C GLY A 104 13.18 -9.77 -9.57
N PHE A 105 13.19 -8.64 -10.28
CA PHE A 105 13.55 -8.58 -11.70
C PHE A 105 15.05 -8.74 -11.92
N ASP A 106 15.41 -9.13 -13.12
CA ASP A 106 16.78 -9.12 -13.65
C ASP A 106 16.97 -7.88 -14.54
N GLY A 107 18.23 -7.51 -14.79
CA GLY A 107 18.53 -6.30 -15.55
C GLY A 107 18.42 -5.01 -14.74
N PHE A 108 18.38 -3.87 -15.42
CA PHE A 108 18.33 -2.58 -14.80
C PHE A 108 17.64 -1.54 -15.70
N ILE A 109 16.62 -0.87 -15.21
CA ILE A 109 15.79 0.06 -16.01
C ILE A 109 16.59 1.26 -16.56
N LEU A 110 17.58 1.73 -15.81
CA LEU A 110 18.43 2.86 -16.17
C LEU A 110 19.77 2.43 -16.78
N ALA A 111 19.90 1.19 -17.24
CA ALA A 111 21.10 0.69 -17.89
C ALA A 111 21.36 1.44 -19.22
N GLU A 112 22.63 1.75 -19.48
CA GLU A 112 23.07 2.26 -20.78
C GLU A 112 23.08 1.13 -21.83
N ASP A 113 23.36 -0.11 -21.40
CA ASP A 113 23.35 -1.29 -22.27
C ASP A 113 21.89 -1.69 -22.61
N PRO A 114 21.51 -1.65 -23.89
CA PRO A 114 20.18 -2.02 -24.33
C PRO A 114 19.79 -3.46 -23.98
N ALA A 115 20.74 -4.40 -23.93
CA ALA A 115 20.47 -5.79 -23.57
C ALA A 115 20.09 -5.92 -22.09
N VAL A 116 20.76 -5.21 -21.20
CA VAL A 116 20.44 -5.18 -19.78
C VAL A 116 19.07 -4.55 -19.54
N LYS A 117 18.75 -3.49 -20.29
CA LYS A 117 17.43 -2.85 -20.22
C LYS A 117 16.33 -3.76 -20.76
N ALA A 118 16.57 -4.46 -21.87
CA ALA A 118 15.61 -5.42 -22.43
C ALA A 118 15.34 -6.59 -21.47
N GLN A 119 16.36 -7.05 -20.74
CA GLN A 119 16.20 -8.05 -19.70
C GLN A 119 15.30 -7.55 -18.57
N PHE A 120 15.47 -6.31 -18.13
CA PHE A 120 14.58 -5.67 -17.14
C PHE A 120 13.14 -5.63 -17.67
N ASP A 121 12.93 -5.14 -18.89
CA ASP A 121 11.59 -5.01 -19.47
C ASP A 121 10.88 -6.37 -19.59
N SER A 122 11.60 -7.43 -19.97
CA SER A 122 11.06 -8.78 -20.07
C SER A 122 10.66 -9.33 -18.70
N THR A 123 11.58 -9.32 -17.74
CA THR A 123 11.33 -9.90 -16.41
C THR A 123 10.25 -9.13 -15.65
N MET A 124 10.16 -7.81 -15.79
CA MET A 124 9.10 -7.03 -15.18
C MET A 124 7.73 -7.31 -15.78
N ARG A 125 7.63 -7.53 -17.11
CA ARG A 125 6.36 -7.92 -17.74
C ARG A 125 5.86 -9.26 -17.22
N ASP A 126 6.75 -10.24 -17.09
CA ASP A 126 6.41 -11.56 -16.55
C ASP A 126 5.93 -11.47 -15.10
N ILE A 127 6.59 -10.64 -14.27
CA ILE A 127 6.18 -10.40 -12.89
C ILE A 127 4.80 -9.73 -12.83
N ILE A 128 4.56 -8.72 -13.66
CA ILE A 128 3.27 -8.00 -13.69
C ILE A 128 2.15 -8.92 -14.15
N ALA A 129 2.38 -9.75 -15.16
CA ALA A 129 1.38 -10.72 -15.63
C ALA A 129 1.03 -11.73 -14.53
N ALA A 130 2.03 -12.33 -13.89
CA ALA A 130 1.84 -13.27 -12.79
C ALA A 130 1.19 -12.62 -11.56
N ALA A 131 1.51 -11.35 -11.26
CA ALA A 131 0.85 -10.58 -10.21
C ALA A 131 -0.65 -10.41 -10.48
N GLY A 132 -1.02 -10.17 -11.74
CA GLY A 132 -2.42 -10.10 -12.17
C GLY A 132 -3.15 -11.43 -11.99
N GLU A 133 -2.53 -12.57 -12.34
CA GLU A 133 -3.09 -13.91 -12.14
C GLU A 133 -3.30 -14.26 -10.67
N LEU A 134 -2.46 -13.71 -9.77
CA LEU A 134 -2.59 -13.87 -8.33
C LEU A 134 -3.56 -12.87 -7.67
N GLY A 135 -4.13 -11.94 -8.44
CA GLY A 135 -5.03 -10.90 -7.92
C GLY A 135 -4.32 -9.89 -7.02
N SER A 136 -3.02 -9.69 -7.22
CA SER A 136 -2.23 -8.71 -6.46
C SER A 136 -2.70 -7.28 -6.73
N THR A 137 -2.67 -6.41 -5.71
CA THR A 137 -3.03 -5.00 -5.86
C THR A 137 -1.93 -4.17 -6.51
N GLY A 138 -0.69 -4.68 -6.57
CA GLY A 138 0.43 -3.98 -7.18
C GLY A 138 1.75 -4.74 -7.13
N VAL A 139 2.74 -4.18 -7.82
CA VAL A 139 4.12 -4.67 -7.84
C VAL A 139 5.03 -3.57 -7.30
N ILE A 140 5.80 -3.89 -6.27
CA ILE A 140 6.76 -2.98 -5.66
C ILE A 140 8.08 -3.12 -6.40
N MET A 141 8.54 -2.04 -7.02
CA MET A 141 9.80 -2.01 -7.74
C MET A 141 10.80 -1.08 -7.07
N VAL A 142 11.99 -1.57 -6.79
CA VAL A 142 13.13 -0.76 -6.37
C VAL A 142 13.96 -0.43 -7.64
N PRO A 143 13.96 0.82 -8.12
CA PRO A 143 14.49 1.15 -9.44
C PRO A 143 16.02 1.05 -9.55
N ALA A 144 16.72 1.10 -8.43
CA ALA A 144 18.19 1.01 -8.38
C ALA A 144 18.67 0.45 -7.05
N PHE A 145 19.73 -0.34 -7.09
CA PHE A 145 20.43 -0.83 -5.91
C PHE A 145 21.70 -0.03 -5.64
N ASN A 146 22.19 -0.03 -4.39
CA ASN A 146 23.48 0.55 -4.05
C ASN A 146 24.59 -0.01 -4.98
N GLY A 147 25.38 0.90 -5.59
CA GLY A 147 26.43 0.52 -6.53
C GLY A 147 26.02 0.52 -8.00
N GLN A 148 24.74 0.55 -8.33
CA GLN A 148 24.29 0.78 -9.69
C GLN A 148 24.37 2.27 -10.02
N LYS A 149 25.04 2.62 -11.12
CA LYS A 149 25.11 3.99 -11.60
C LYS A 149 24.02 4.21 -12.63
N PRO A 150 23.15 5.23 -12.48
CA PRO A 150 22.24 5.62 -13.53
C PRO A 150 23.02 6.10 -14.76
N CYS A 151 22.45 5.91 -15.94
CA CYS A 151 22.96 6.52 -17.15
C CYS A 151 22.89 8.04 -16.98
N LYS A 152 23.97 8.72 -16.96
CA LYS A 152 24.19 10.18 -16.91
C LYS A 152 23.34 10.98 -15.93
N PRO A 153 23.92 11.83 -15.09
CA PRO A 153 23.17 12.85 -14.37
C PRO A 153 22.45 13.76 -15.37
N HIS A 154 21.19 14.09 -15.08
CA HIS A 154 20.52 15.16 -15.81
C HIS A 154 21.31 16.44 -15.65
N THR A 155 21.90 16.94 -16.73
CA THR A 155 22.48 18.28 -16.83
C THR A 155 21.40 19.30 -17.08
#